data_e6e2d02b9fd9c66c0ae05dca64cd6694
#
_entry.id   e6e2d02b9fd9c66c0ae05dca64cd6694
#
_cell.length_a   1.000
_cell.length_b   1.000
_cell.length_c   1.000
_cell.angle_alpha   90.00
_cell.angle_beta   90.00
_cell.angle_gamma   90.00
#
_symmetry.space_group_name_H-M   'P 1'
#
loop_
_entity.id
_entity.type
_entity.pdbx_description
1 polymer ?
#
loop_
_entity_poly.entity_id
_entity_poly.type
_entity_poly.pdbx_seq_one_letter_code
_entity_poly.pdbx_strand_id
1 'polypeptide(L)'
;MVGGHVDVAIGSPPTYRDYVINGELNCLGTFIPEGLEVEGIGHISSFRDQGVDVDFTGMDYFAVRSSVDDSKKEVLTNFIAEVYADPEFQEFMKGMGMEAWEATESEIVDMVEAQTEAMTEYIPLVQ
;
A
#
# COMPACT_ATOMS: atom_id res chain seq x y z
N MET A 1 -15.51 -6.22 10.28
CA MET A 1 -14.83 -6.33 11.58
C MET A 1 -15.58 -5.56 12.66
N VAL A 2 -15.52 -4.24 12.75
CA VAL A 2 -16.21 -3.48 13.83
C VAL A 2 -17.70 -3.78 13.91
N GLY A 3 -18.39 -4.01 12.80
CA GLY A 3 -19.78 -4.45 12.75
C GLY A 3 -20.04 -5.96 12.98
N GLY A 4 -19.00 -6.76 13.28
CA GLY A 4 -19.14 -8.20 13.59
C GLY A 4 -19.44 -9.13 12.40
N HIS A 5 -19.28 -8.64 11.16
CA HIS A 5 -19.58 -9.44 9.96
C HIS A 5 -18.38 -10.27 9.47
N VAL A 6 -17.17 -9.89 9.84
CA VAL A 6 -15.92 -10.62 9.53
C VAL A 6 -14.98 -10.53 10.74
N ASP A 7 -14.18 -11.57 10.93
CA ASP A 7 -13.23 -11.68 12.05
C ASP A 7 -11.88 -11.06 11.73
N VAL A 8 -11.45 -11.14 10.46
CA VAL A 8 -10.16 -10.62 9.95
C VAL A 8 -10.40 -9.83 8.69
N ALA A 9 -9.61 -8.79 8.47
CA ALA A 9 -9.57 -8.03 7.21
C ALA A 9 -8.14 -7.64 6.87
N ILE A 10 -7.90 -7.43 5.58
CA ILE A 10 -6.66 -6.91 5.01
C ILE A 10 -6.97 -5.55 4.39
N GLY A 11 -6.06 -4.61 4.55
CA GLY A 11 -6.19 -3.28 3.94
C GLY A 11 -5.02 -2.39 4.31
N SER A 12 -5.02 -1.18 3.75
CA SER A 12 -3.99 -0.17 3.99
C SER A 12 -4.13 0.49 5.37
N PRO A 13 -3.03 1.01 5.95
CA PRO A 13 -3.05 1.67 7.25
C PRO A 13 -4.11 2.75 7.40
N PRO A 14 -4.35 3.67 6.43
CA PRO A 14 -5.38 4.69 6.55
C PRO A 14 -6.79 4.15 6.81
N THR A 15 -7.08 2.93 6.34
CA THR A 15 -8.39 2.30 6.51
C THR A 15 -8.67 1.88 7.95
N TYR A 16 -7.64 1.46 8.69
CA TYR A 16 -7.81 0.83 10.01
C TYR A 16 -7.15 1.58 11.16
N ARG A 17 -6.31 2.57 10.86
CA ARG A 17 -5.49 3.29 11.83
C ARG A 17 -6.28 3.75 13.05
N ASP A 18 -7.36 4.47 12.85
CA ASP A 18 -8.14 5.07 13.93
C ASP A 18 -8.82 4.00 14.81
N TYR A 19 -9.27 2.90 14.22
CA TYR A 19 -9.84 1.79 14.98
C TYR A 19 -8.80 1.06 15.83
N VAL A 20 -7.55 0.97 15.36
CA VAL A 20 -6.45 0.39 16.13
C VAL A 20 -6.04 1.32 17.26
N ILE A 21 -5.91 2.62 17.00
CA ILE A 21 -5.62 3.64 18.04
C ILE A 21 -6.69 3.63 19.14
N ASN A 22 -7.95 3.51 18.77
CA ASN A 22 -9.07 3.46 19.72
C ASN A 22 -9.23 2.11 20.44
N GLY A 23 -8.41 1.11 20.08
CA GLY A 23 -8.48 -0.23 20.69
C GLY A 23 -9.66 -1.08 20.22
N GLU A 24 -10.34 -0.69 19.13
CA GLU A 24 -11.44 -1.43 18.53
C GLU A 24 -10.96 -2.58 17.64
N LEU A 25 -9.76 -2.48 17.10
CA LEU A 25 -9.10 -3.49 16.28
C LEU A 25 -7.69 -3.76 16.78
N ASN A 26 -7.22 -4.99 16.58
CA ASN A 26 -5.84 -5.38 16.80
C ASN A 26 -5.14 -5.54 15.44
N CYS A 27 -4.01 -4.87 15.25
CA CYS A 27 -3.15 -5.11 14.10
C CYS A 27 -2.35 -6.40 14.33
N LEU A 28 -2.42 -7.34 13.40
CA LEU A 28 -1.75 -8.64 13.49
C LEU A 28 -0.36 -8.62 12.86
N GLY A 29 -0.13 -7.77 11.88
CA GLY A 29 1.14 -7.65 11.18
C GLY A 29 1.00 -6.93 9.84
N THR A 30 2.13 -6.74 9.17
CA THR A 30 2.20 -6.17 7.82
C THR A 30 2.90 -7.13 6.86
N PHE A 31 2.62 -6.98 5.56
CA PHE A 31 3.34 -7.69 4.50
C PHE A 31 4.65 -7.00 4.10
N ILE A 32 4.91 -5.79 4.60
CA ILE A 32 6.17 -5.07 4.36
C ILE A 32 7.29 -5.79 5.11
N PRO A 33 8.36 -6.25 4.42
CA PRO A 33 9.41 -7.09 5.03
C PRO A 33 10.09 -6.48 6.25
N GLU A 34 10.27 -5.17 6.26
CA GLU A 34 10.95 -4.42 7.34
C GLU A 34 10.00 -4.04 8.48
N GLY A 35 8.73 -4.42 8.39
CA GLY A 35 7.69 -3.90 9.27
C GLY A 35 7.23 -2.50 8.84
N LEU A 36 6.40 -1.86 9.64
CA LEU A 36 5.82 -0.57 9.31
C LEU A 36 5.70 0.31 10.56
N GLU A 37 6.15 1.55 10.46
CA GLU A 37 5.91 2.57 11.49
C GLU A 37 4.63 3.36 11.16
N VAL A 38 3.69 3.39 12.09
CA VAL A 38 2.43 4.16 11.93
C VAL A 38 2.26 5.09 13.11
N GLU A 39 2.05 6.37 12.83
CA GLU A 39 1.83 7.36 13.85
C GLU A 39 0.62 7.01 14.74
N GLY A 40 0.82 7.03 16.06
CA GLY A 40 -0.19 6.68 17.05
C GLY A 40 -0.34 5.18 17.33
N ILE A 41 0.24 4.31 16.50
CA ILE A 41 0.26 2.84 16.70
C ILE A 41 1.68 2.39 17.09
N GLY A 42 2.72 2.97 16.48
CA GLY A 42 4.10 2.54 16.61
C GLY A 42 4.48 1.49 15.56
N HIS A 43 5.45 0.63 15.92
CA HIS A 43 5.96 -0.41 15.04
C HIS A 43 4.99 -1.58 14.89
N ILE A 44 4.68 -1.91 13.65
CA ILE A 44 3.92 -3.11 13.25
C ILE A 44 4.90 -4.12 12.67
N SER A 45 5.05 -5.26 13.33
CA SER A 45 5.97 -6.32 12.88
C SER A 45 5.51 -6.95 11.55
N SER A 46 6.48 -7.37 10.73
CA SER A 46 6.15 -8.07 9.49
C SER A 46 5.61 -9.48 9.77
N PHE A 47 4.83 -10.03 8.84
CA PHE A 47 4.45 -11.45 8.90
C PHE A 47 5.68 -12.37 8.68
N ARG A 48 6.68 -11.90 7.95
CA ARG A 48 7.95 -12.62 7.76
C ARG A 48 8.68 -12.83 9.10
N ASP A 49 8.75 -11.81 9.95
CA ASP A 49 9.33 -11.92 11.31
C ASP A 49 8.55 -12.89 12.20
N GLN A 50 7.27 -13.08 11.90
CA GLN A 50 6.39 -14.02 12.59
C GLN A 50 6.45 -15.44 12.00
N GLY A 51 7.33 -15.70 11.02
CA GLY A 51 7.53 -17.00 10.39
C GLY A 51 6.60 -17.30 9.23
N VAL A 52 5.86 -16.31 8.74
CA VAL A 52 5.01 -16.44 7.55
C VAL A 52 5.75 -15.81 6.36
N ASP A 53 6.34 -16.65 5.52
CA ASP A 53 7.11 -16.21 4.33
C ASP A 53 6.15 -15.85 3.18
N VAL A 54 5.57 -14.67 3.28
CA VAL A 54 4.71 -14.08 2.26
C VAL A 54 5.27 -12.71 1.91
N ASP A 55 5.50 -12.46 0.65
CA ASP A 55 5.87 -11.17 0.10
C ASP A 55 4.71 -10.63 -0.75
N PHE A 56 3.98 -9.69 -0.19
CA PHE A 56 2.86 -9.03 -0.86
C PHE A 56 2.83 -7.56 -0.45
N THR A 57 3.43 -6.72 -1.25
CA THR A 57 3.39 -5.27 -1.05
C THR A 57 2.32 -4.67 -1.95
N GLY A 58 1.25 -4.16 -1.35
CA GLY A 58 0.25 -3.38 -2.08
C GLY A 58 0.84 -2.05 -2.53
N MET A 59 0.41 -1.57 -3.70
CA MET A 59 0.73 -0.23 -4.17
C MET A 59 -0.52 0.47 -4.69
N ASP A 60 -0.58 1.77 -4.48
CA ASP A 60 -1.55 2.66 -5.10
C ASP A 60 -0.86 3.43 -6.23
N TYR A 61 -1.49 3.53 -7.39
CA TYR A 61 -0.94 4.23 -8.54
C TYR A 61 -2.01 5.01 -9.30
N PHE A 62 -1.58 6.04 -10.01
CA PHE A 62 -2.45 6.81 -10.90
C PHE A 62 -2.51 6.15 -12.28
N ALA A 63 -3.72 6.00 -12.81
CA ALA A 63 -3.93 5.48 -14.14
C ALA A 63 -4.82 6.42 -14.96
N VAL A 64 -4.53 6.50 -16.24
CA VAL A 64 -5.36 7.22 -17.22
C VAL A 64 -5.72 6.28 -18.38
N ARG A 65 -6.77 6.62 -19.10
CA ARG A 65 -7.15 5.85 -20.31
C ARG A 65 -5.99 5.89 -21.33
N SER A 66 -5.77 4.79 -22.04
CA SER A 66 -4.78 4.70 -23.10
C SER A 66 -4.98 5.73 -24.24
N SER A 67 -6.23 6.20 -24.42
CA SER A 67 -6.60 7.21 -25.43
C SER A 67 -6.35 8.66 -24.99
N VAL A 68 -5.81 8.90 -23.80
CA VAL A 68 -5.47 10.27 -23.36
C VAL A 68 -4.26 10.76 -24.15
N ASP A 69 -4.35 11.99 -24.66
CA ASP A 69 -3.26 12.63 -25.41
C ASP A 69 -1.98 12.73 -24.56
N ASP A 70 -0.82 12.50 -25.18
CA ASP A 70 0.47 12.51 -24.49
C ASP A 70 0.76 13.86 -23.80
N SER A 71 0.35 14.97 -24.40
CA SER A 71 0.46 16.30 -23.77
C SER A 71 -0.31 16.44 -22.46
N LYS A 72 -1.44 15.74 -22.33
CA LYS A 72 -2.20 15.71 -21.08
C LYS A 72 -1.58 14.77 -20.06
N LYS A 73 -1.04 13.64 -20.51
CA LYS A 73 -0.28 12.73 -19.63
C LYS A 73 0.93 13.45 -19.04
N GLU A 74 1.70 14.17 -19.86
CA GLU A 74 2.85 14.96 -19.41
C GLU A 74 2.47 15.99 -18.33
N VAL A 75 1.38 16.74 -18.54
CA VAL A 75 0.88 17.71 -17.56
C VAL A 75 0.51 17.02 -16.24
N LEU A 76 -0.20 15.89 -16.30
CA LEU A 76 -0.59 15.14 -15.11
C LEU A 76 0.63 14.56 -14.37
N THR A 77 1.58 13.99 -15.11
CA THR A 77 2.81 13.44 -14.53
C THR A 77 3.60 14.52 -13.80
N ASN A 78 3.80 15.68 -14.45
CA ASN A 78 4.52 16.79 -13.82
C ASN A 78 3.80 17.31 -12.58
N PHE A 79 2.48 17.45 -12.62
CA PHE A 79 1.69 17.87 -11.46
C PHE A 79 1.79 16.87 -10.30
N ILE A 80 1.68 15.58 -10.60
CA ILE A 80 1.83 14.52 -9.59
C ILE A 80 3.24 14.56 -8.99
N ALA A 81 4.29 14.69 -9.80
CA ALA A 81 5.66 14.80 -9.33
C ALA A 81 5.87 16.02 -8.41
N GLU A 82 5.27 17.18 -8.74
CA GLU A 82 5.31 18.36 -7.87
C GLU A 82 4.66 18.10 -6.50
N VAL A 83 3.50 17.41 -6.48
CA VAL A 83 2.81 17.04 -5.23
C VAL A 83 3.65 16.07 -4.41
N TYR A 84 4.26 15.05 -5.05
CA TYR A 84 5.13 14.08 -4.38
C TYR A 84 6.42 14.72 -3.82
N ALA A 85 6.93 15.76 -4.47
CA ALA A 85 8.10 16.50 -4.00
C ALA A 85 7.79 17.46 -2.84
N ASP A 86 6.50 17.71 -2.54
CA ASP A 86 6.09 18.60 -1.46
C ASP A 86 6.38 17.98 -0.08
N PRO A 87 7.18 18.62 0.79
CA PRO A 87 7.54 18.06 2.09
C PRO A 87 6.33 17.87 3.04
N GLU A 88 5.28 18.71 2.93
CA GLU A 88 4.09 18.58 3.77
C GLU A 88 3.29 17.35 3.34
N PHE A 89 3.24 17.08 2.03
CA PHE A 89 2.61 15.87 1.50
C PHE A 89 3.37 14.60 1.93
N GLN A 90 4.70 14.60 1.86
CA GLN A 90 5.52 13.47 2.30
C GLN A 90 5.35 13.19 3.79
N GLU A 91 5.34 14.23 4.63
CA GLU A 91 5.11 14.07 6.07
C GLU A 91 3.69 13.54 6.37
N PHE A 92 2.68 14.05 5.65
CA PHE A 92 1.32 13.53 5.73
C PHE A 92 1.25 12.04 5.38
N MET A 93 1.84 11.62 4.26
CA MET A 93 1.87 10.22 3.82
C MET A 93 2.55 9.32 4.87
N LYS A 94 3.70 9.76 5.38
CA LYS A 94 4.43 9.05 6.42
C LYS A 94 3.60 8.90 7.70
N GLY A 95 2.91 9.96 8.13
CA GLY A 95 2.02 9.91 9.30
C GLY A 95 0.87 8.91 9.12
N MET A 96 0.46 8.65 7.88
CA MET A 96 -0.54 7.64 7.54
C MET A 96 0.03 6.22 7.39
N GLY A 97 1.34 6.02 7.60
CA GLY A 97 2.01 4.75 7.38
C GLY A 97 2.14 4.38 5.90
N MET A 98 2.23 5.39 5.04
CA MET A 98 2.40 5.23 3.61
C MET A 98 3.70 5.91 3.18
N GLU A 99 4.37 5.36 2.20
CA GLU A 99 5.55 5.95 1.59
C GLU A 99 5.22 6.47 0.19
N ALA A 100 5.57 7.74 -0.06
CA ALA A 100 5.48 8.32 -1.39
C ALA A 100 6.67 7.80 -2.21
N TRP A 101 6.40 7.03 -3.23
CA TRP A 101 7.42 6.43 -4.09
C TRP A 101 7.30 6.96 -5.52
N GLU A 102 8.39 7.48 -6.03
CA GLU A 102 8.49 7.98 -7.41
C GLU A 102 8.89 6.82 -8.32
N ALA A 103 8.01 6.43 -9.25
CA ALA A 103 8.24 5.36 -10.19
C ALA A 103 7.89 5.77 -11.62
N THR A 104 8.61 5.24 -12.56
CA THR A 104 8.28 5.35 -13.99
C THR A 104 7.12 4.44 -14.37
N GLU A 105 6.46 4.72 -15.49
CA GLU A 105 5.40 3.86 -16.03
C GLU A 105 5.86 2.40 -16.19
N SER A 106 7.09 2.20 -16.68
CA SER A 106 7.65 0.84 -16.84
C SER A 106 7.80 0.11 -15.52
N GLU A 107 8.34 0.78 -14.49
CA GLU A 107 8.51 0.17 -13.16
C GLU A 107 7.18 -0.21 -12.53
N ILE A 108 6.14 0.63 -12.71
CA ILE A 108 4.78 0.29 -12.22
C ILE A 108 4.23 -0.94 -12.96
N VAL A 109 4.38 -1.00 -14.28
CA VAL A 109 3.93 -2.15 -15.08
C VAL A 109 4.66 -3.42 -14.66
N ASP A 110 5.99 -3.38 -14.53
CA ASP A 110 6.80 -4.52 -14.10
C ASP A 110 6.38 -5.02 -12.71
N MET A 111 6.08 -4.12 -11.79
CA MET A 111 5.57 -4.50 -10.45
C MET A 111 4.18 -5.15 -10.51
N VAL A 112 3.27 -4.62 -11.31
CA VAL A 112 1.92 -5.21 -11.49
C VAL A 112 2.03 -6.62 -12.09
N GLU A 113 2.92 -6.81 -13.07
CA GLU A 113 3.16 -8.12 -13.68
C GLU A 113 3.75 -9.10 -12.66
N ALA A 114 4.78 -8.70 -11.91
CA ALA A 114 5.40 -9.52 -10.88
C ALA A 114 4.40 -9.94 -9.78
N GLN A 115 3.56 -9.02 -9.31
CA GLN A 115 2.52 -9.33 -8.33
C GLN A 115 1.44 -10.26 -8.90
N THR A 116 1.08 -10.09 -10.17
CA THR A 116 0.12 -10.96 -10.85
C THR A 116 0.66 -12.39 -10.95
N GLU A 117 1.94 -12.54 -11.27
CA GLU A 117 2.62 -13.84 -11.32
C GLU A 117 2.64 -14.50 -9.93
N ALA A 118 3.08 -13.77 -8.90
CA ALA A 118 3.09 -14.26 -7.52
C ALA A 118 1.68 -14.68 -7.05
N MET A 119 0.65 -13.90 -7.33
CA MET A 119 -0.73 -14.26 -7.00
C MET A 119 -1.19 -15.55 -7.69
N THR A 120 -0.72 -15.80 -8.90
CA THR A 120 -1.05 -17.03 -9.64
C THR A 120 -0.57 -18.30 -8.93
N GLU A 121 0.53 -18.22 -8.16
CA GLU A 121 1.03 -19.32 -7.34
C GLU A 121 0.16 -19.57 -6.10
N TYR A 122 -0.45 -18.52 -5.54
CA TYR A 122 -1.27 -18.65 -4.32
C TYR A 122 -2.72 -19.06 -4.59
N ILE A 123 -3.30 -18.73 -5.75
CA ILE A 123 -4.69 -19.05 -6.11
C ILE A 123 -5.03 -20.55 -5.93
N PRO A 124 -4.19 -21.52 -6.34
CA PRO A 124 -4.49 -22.94 -6.15
C PRO A 124 -4.51 -23.39 -4.68
N LEU A 125 -3.92 -22.62 -3.77
CA LEU A 125 -3.83 -22.98 -2.36
C LEU A 125 -5.11 -22.63 -1.58
N VAL A 126 -6.00 -21.83 -2.17
CA VAL A 126 -7.24 -21.35 -1.53
C VAL A 126 -8.50 -21.89 -2.20
N GLN A 127 -8.35 -22.81 -3.15
CA GLN A 127 -9.43 -23.58 -3.79
C GLN A 127 -9.51 -24.98 -3.16
#